data_333c4e1d044cc9149a15d0238b54fb13
#
_entry.id   333c4e1d044cc9149a15d0238b54fb13
#
_cell.length_a   1.000
_cell.length_b   1.000
_cell.length_c   1.000
_cell.angle_alpha   90.00
_cell.angle_beta   90.00
_cell.angle_gamma   90.00
#
_symmetry.space_group_name_H-M   'P 1'
#
loop_
_entity.id
_entity.type
_entity.pdbx_description
1 polymer ?
#
loop_
_entity_poly.entity_id
_entity_poly.type
_entity_poly.pdbx_seq_one_letter_code
_entity_poly.pdbx_strand_id
1 'polypeptide(L)'
;KQHWRAKSQIEWIQAGLQNLRQWLIDNHVESIAIPPLGAGNGGLPWQQVKPLIEQALGDLLNIDIQIFEPSDSYHSVATAPTTDSLTHARALLYQVIDRYWVLGMECSLLEVHKLMWFLQRAIERHRLVNPLQLSFMPHYYGTYAPNLRHLLNHLDGSYLLAEKRLPDCKPLDVIWANQTKQAEVEQYLQTSMSDFLPVSIEVDQVIAGFESPFGFELLSSVYCMIY
;
A
#
# COMPACT_ATOMS: atom_id res chain seq x y z
N LYS A 1 0.46 -3.90 17.39
CA LYS A 1 -0.77 -4.23 16.64
C LYS A 1 -0.93 -5.73 16.53
N GLN A 2 -2.14 -6.26 16.74
CA GLN A 2 -2.45 -7.68 16.50
C GLN A 2 -2.49 -8.01 15.00
N HIS A 3 -2.79 -7.01 14.17
CA HIS A 3 -2.81 -7.12 12.72
C HIS A 3 -2.40 -5.78 12.11
N TRP A 4 -1.63 -5.79 11.02
CA TRP A 4 -1.10 -4.58 10.37
C TRP A 4 -2.20 -3.64 9.86
N ARG A 5 -3.38 -4.15 9.49
CA ARG A 5 -4.56 -3.38 9.08
C ARG A 5 -5.32 -2.73 10.23
N ALA A 6 -5.04 -3.11 11.48
CA ALA A 6 -5.70 -2.49 12.62
C ALA A 6 -5.26 -1.03 12.75
N LYS A 7 -6.22 -0.13 12.98
CA LYS A 7 -5.91 1.27 13.28
C LYS A 7 -4.95 1.37 14.47
N SER A 8 -4.05 2.34 14.44
CA SER A 8 -3.19 2.62 15.57
C SER A 8 -3.99 3.21 16.73
N GLN A 9 -3.54 2.97 17.95
CA GLN A 9 -4.11 3.56 19.15
C GLN A 9 -3.04 4.43 19.83
N ILE A 10 -3.45 5.55 20.39
CA ILE A 10 -2.56 6.51 21.04
C ILE A 10 -1.78 5.85 22.20
N GLU A 11 -2.44 4.98 22.95
CA GLU A 11 -1.86 4.25 24.06
C GLU A 11 -0.68 3.37 23.63
N TRP A 12 -0.76 2.79 22.44
CA TRP A 12 0.34 1.98 21.90
C TRP A 12 1.53 2.87 21.48
N ILE A 13 1.26 4.06 20.96
CA ILE A 13 2.32 5.03 20.65
C ILE A 13 3.01 5.47 21.93
N GLN A 14 2.25 5.82 22.97
CA GLN A 14 2.80 6.22 24.26
C GLN A 14 3.68 5.14 24.90
N ALA A 15 3.17 3.91 24.98
CA ALA A 15 3.92 2.78 25.50
C ALA A 15 5.17 2.48 24.68
N GLY A 16 5.06 2.55 23.34
CA GLY A 16 6.20 2.38 22.42
C GLY A 16 7.27 3.43 22.60
N LEU A 17 6.89 4.70 22.77
CA LEU A 17 7.83 5.80 23.01
C LEU A 17 8.55 5.69 24.34
N GLN A 18 7.88 5.21 25.40
CA GLN A 18 8.53 4.95 26.68
C GLN A 18 9.60 3.84 26.56
N ASN A 19 9.26 2.75 25.89
CA ASN A 19 10.21 1.67 25.63
C ASN A 19 11.38 2.13 24.75
N LEU A 20 11.09 2.92 23.70
CA LEU A 20 12.11 3.50 22.84
C LEU A 20 13.06 4.40 23.63
N ARG A 21 12.52 5.28 24.48
CA ARG A 21 13.31 6.15 25.33
C ARG A 21 14.32 5.36 26.18
N GLN A 22 13.83 4.33 26.88
CA GLN A 22 14.70 3.48 27.70
C GLN A 22 15.77 2.80 26.87
N TRP A 23 15.37 2.25 25.71
CA TRP A 23 16.30 1.59 24.80
C TRP A 23 17.39 2.53 24.26
N LEU A 24 17.04 3.78 23.91
CA LEU A 24 17.98 4.79 23.43
C LEU A 24 19.06 5.10 24.49
N ILE A 25 18.65 5.22 25.76
CA ILE A 25 19.55 5.49 26.89
C ILE A 25 20.48 4.30 27.16
N ASP A 26 19.91 3.09 27.22
CA ASP A 26 20.65 1.87 27.55
C ASP A 26 21.68 1.49 26.48
N ASN A 27 21.41 1.85 25.22
CA ASN A 27 22.29 1.54 24.09
C ASN A 27 23.18 2.73 23.66
N HIS A 28 23.19 3.83 24.41
CA HIS A 28 24.03 5.02 24.16
C HIS A 28 23.88 5.51 22.69
N VAL A 29 22.64 5.59 22.19
CA VAL A 29 22.37 6.04 20.83
C VAL A 29 22.67 7.53 20.70
N GLU A 30 23.44 7.90 19.67
CA GLU A 30 23.81 9.31 19.42
C GLU A 30 22.80 10.03 18.55
N SER A 31 22.11 9.33 17.63
CA SER A 31 21.10 9.92 16.75
C SER A 31 20.00 8.95 16.39
N ILE A 32 18.78 9.47 16.14
CA ILE A 32 17.63 8.70 15.68
C ILE A 32 16.74 9.52 14.77
N ALA A 33 16.27 8.90 13.69
CA ALA A 33 15.24 9.44 12.83
C ALA A 33 13.88 8.77 13.15
N ILE A 34 12.87 9.56 13.46
CA ILE A 34 11.54 9.08 13.86
C ILE A 34 10.54 9.43 12.74
N PRO A 35 9.98 8.44 12.06
CA PRO A 35 8.93 8.65 11.07
C PRO A 35 7.60 9.06 11.73
N PRO A 36 6.57 9.50 10.98
CA PRO A 36 5.27 9.90 11.53
C PRO A 36 4.49 8.69 12.07
N LEU A 37 4.85 8.26 13.28
CA LEU A 37 4.35 7.06 13.97
C LEU A 37 2.81 7.04 14.01
N GLY A 38 2.21 6.02 13.40
CA GLY A 38 0.76 5.82 13.43
C GLY A 38 -0.07 6.86 12.64
N ALA A 39 0.55 7.90 12.07
CA ALA A 39 -0.15 8.99 11.38
C ALA A 39 -0.39 8.73 9.89
N GLY A 40 0.26 7.70 9.31
CA GLY A 40 -0.06 7.23 7.97
C GLY A 40 -1.23 6.22 8.01
N ASN A 41 -1.01 5.00 7.54
CA ASN A 41 -2.01 3.91 7.54
C ASN A 41 -2.58 3.57 8.94
N GLY A 42 -1.95 4.05 10.00
CA GLY A 42 -2.48 3.93 11.36
C GLY A 42 -3.67 4.82 11.65
N GLY A 43 -3.90 5.86 10.84
CA GLY A 43 -5.05 6.76 10.91
C GLY A 43 -5.06 7.69 12.13
N LEU A 44 -3.96 7.85 12.85
CA LEU A 44 -3.87 8.81 13.95
C LEU A 44 -3.59 10.22 13.42
N PRO A 45 -4.27 11.26 13.92
CA PRO A 45 -3.96 12.63 13.60
C PRO A 45 -2.54 13.00 14.04
N TRP A 46 -1.72 13.52 13.12
CA TRP A 46 -0.33 13.91 13.42
C TRP A 46 -0.24 14.91 14.56
N GLN A 47 -1.17 15.85 14.63
CA GLN A 47 -1.28 16.85 15.69
C GLN A 47 -1.41 16.25 17.10
N GLN A 48 -1.85 15.00 17.22
CA GLN A 48 -1.91 14.26 18.47
C GLN A 48 -0.64 13.46 18.75
N VAL A 49 0.01 12.96 17.69
CA VAL A 49 1.19 12.10 17.80
C VAL A 49 2.48 12.90 18.05
N LYS A 50 2.68 14.02 17.32
CA LYS A 50 3.88 14.84 17.43
C LYS A 50 4.17 15.28 18.88
N PRO A 51 3.19 15.85 19.63
CA PRO A 51 3.43 16.25 21.01
C PRO A 51 3.84 15.09 21.94
N LEU A 52 3.36 13.87 21.67
CA LEU A 52 3.74 12.70 22.45
C LEU A 52 5.20 12.31 22.23
N ILE A 53 5.70 12.44 20.99
CA ILE A 53 7.12 12.19 20.67
C ILE A 53 7.98 13.25 21.36
N GLU A 54 7.61 14.52 21.23
CA GLU A 54 8.33 15.64 21.84
C GLU A 54 8.35 15.52 23.38
N GLN A 55 7.24 15.15 23.99
CA GLN A 55 7.14 14.95 25.44
C GLN A 55 7.98 13.76 25.92
N ALA A 56 8.01 12.67 25.17
CA ALA A 56 8.69 11.45 25.56
C ALA A 56 10.22 11.54 25.40
N LEU A 57 10.70 12.30 24.43
CA LEU A 57 12.09 12.26 23.99
C LEU A 57 12.79 13.63 24.02
N GLY A 58 12.06 14.75 24.13
CA GLY A 58 12.60 16.11 23.97
C GLY A 58 13.59 16.55 25.03
N ASP A 59 13.68 15.86 26.17
CA ASP A 59 14.66 16.12 27.22
C ASP A 59 15.97 15.31 27.07
N LEU A 60 16.07 14.46 26.07
CA LEU A 60 17.27 13.68 25.76
C LEU A 60 18.30 14.54 24.98
N LEU A 61 18.88 15.54 25.64
CA LEU A 61 19.75 16.55 25.01
C LEU A 61 21.04 16.00 24.38
N ASN A 62 21.43 14.78 24.72
CA ASN A 62 22.63 14.13 24.20
C ASN A 62 22.38 13.28 22.96
N ILE A 63 21.15 13.24 22.47
CA ILE A 63 20.73 12.43 21.29
C ILE A 63 20.19 13.38 20.23
N ASP A 64 20.73 13.31 19.02
CA ASP A 64 20.15 14.02 17.86
C ASP A 64 18.87 13.32 17.41
N ILE A 65 17.71 13.93 17.70
CA ILE A 65 16.40 13.36 17.40
C ILE A 65 15.77 14.13 16.24
N GLN A 66 15.66 13.47 15.09
CA GLN A 66 15.04 14.02 13.89
C GLN A 66 13.63 13.46 13.73
N ILE A 67 12.61 14.30 13.89
CA ILE A 67 11.19 13.94 13.74
C ILE A 67 10.76 14.32 12.34
N PHE A 68 10.34 13.32 11.54
CA PHE A 68 9.80 13.52 10.20
C PHE A 68 8.29 13.67 10.29
N GLU A 69 7.78 14.76 9.76
CA GLU A 69 6.35 15.00 9.65
C GLU A 69 5.76 14.25 8.43
N PRO A 70 4.45 13.90 8.47
CA PRO A 70 3.77 13.45 7.26
C PRO A 70 3.96 14.53 6.19
N SER A 71 4.56 14.17 5.05
CA SER A 71 4.73 15.15 3.98
C SER A 71 3.43 15.27 3.20
N ASP A 72 2.88 16.48 3.07
CA ASP A 72 1.80 16.79 2.15
C ASP A 72 2.24 16.70 0.68
N SER A 73 3.52 16.46 0.43
CA SER A 73 4.11 16.35 -0.91
C SER A 73 3.78 15.06 -1.66
N TYR A 74 3.17 14.09 -1.00
CA TYR A 74 2.58 12.89 -1.64
C TYR A 74 1.19 13.16 -2.23
N HIS A 75 0.89 14.38 -2.59
CA HIS A 75 -0.30 14.66 -3.39
C HIS A 75 0.07 14.53 -4.87
N SER A 76 -0.52 13.54 -5.54
CA SER A 76 -0.49 13.52 -6.99
C SER A 76 -0.98 14.88 -7.50
N VAL A 77 -0.34 15.41 -8.52
CA VAL A 77 -0.85 16.58 -9.24
C VAL A 77 -2.26 16.20 -9.68
N ALA A 78 -3.26 16.71 -8.98
CA ALA A 78 -4.66 16.40 -9.26
C ALA A 78 -4.95 16.79 -10.71
N THR A 79 -4.96 15.80 -11.56
CA THR A 79 -5.57 15.93 -12.87
C THR A 79 -7.07 16.09 -12.59
N ALA A 80 -7.76 16.98 -13.30
CA ALA A 80 -9.19 17.16 -13.17
C ALA A 80 -9.88 15.80 -13.11
N PRO A 81 -10.77 15.54 -12.13
CA PRO A 81 -11.37 14.23 -11.93
C PRO A 81 -12.03 13.81 -13.23
N THR A 82 -11.49 12.78 -13.87
CA THR A 82 -12.24 12.07 -14.88
C THR A 82 -13.42 11.45 -14.15
N THR A 83 -14.63 11.83 -14.51
CA THR A 83 -15.90 11.30 -13.96
C THR A 83 -16.12 9.86 -14.43
N ASP A 84 -15.09 9.05 -14.37
CA ASP A 84 -15.16 7.65 -14.77
C ASP A 84 -15.81 6.83 -13.68
N SER A 85 -16.95 6.21 -14.02
CA SER A 85 -17.66 5.30 -13.14
C SER A 85 -16.77 4.13 -12.72
N LEU A 86 -16.91 3.70 -11.47
CA LEU A 86 -16.23 2.52 -10.95
C LEU A 86 -16.70 1.29 -11.74
N THR A 87 -15.76 0.51 -12.26
CA THR A 87 -16.02 -0.79 -12.92
C THR A 87 -15.44 -1.92 -12.08
N HIS A 88 -15.88 -3.16 -12.34
CA HIS A 88 -15.34 -4.34 -11.65
C HIS A 88 -13.80 -4.40 -11.68
N ALA A 89 -13.20 -4.17 -12.85
CA ALA A 89 -11.74 -4.17 -13.01
C ALA A 89 -11.06 -3.07 -12.18
N ARG A 90 -11.63 -1.86 -12.17
CA ARG A 90 -11.10 -0.71 -11.41
C ARG A 90 -11.22 -0.92 -9.91
N ALA A 91 -12.35 -1.45 -9.45
CA ALA A 91 -12.57 -1.74 -8.03
C ALA A 91 -11.60 -2.80 -7.51
N LEU A 92 -11.38 -3.88 -8.28
CA LEU A 92 -10.42 -4.93 -7.92
C LEU A 92 -8.98 -4.41 -7.91
N LEU A 93 -8.58 -3.60 -8.90
CA LEU A 93 -7.24 -3.02 -8.94
C LEU A 93 -7.00 -2.11 -7.72
N TYR A 94 -7.95 -1.23 -7.41
CA TYR A 94 -7.89 -0.40 -6.20
C TYR A 94 -7.77 -1.26 -4.94
N GLN A 95 -8.68 -2.25 -4.77
CA GLN A 95 -8.72 -3.10 -3.60
C GLN A 95 -7.40 -3.83 -3.36
N VAL A 96 -6.80 -4.39 -4.42
CA VAL A 96 -5.56 -5.15 -4.29
C VAL A 96 -4.39 -4.24 -3.89
N ILE A 97 -4.30 -3.02 -4.44
CA ILE A 97 -3.28 -2.05 -4.05
C ILE A 97 -3.51 -1.59 -2.61
N ASP A 98 -4.74 -1.26 -2.23
CA ASP A 98 -5.09 -0.84 -0.87
C ASP A 98 -4.77 -1.93 0.17
N ARG A 99 -5.05 -3.20 -0.16
CA ARG A 99 -4.76 -4.34 0.70
C ARG A 99 -3.29 -4.71 0.78
N TYR A 100 -2.52 -4.45 -0.27
CA TYR A 100 -1.08 -4.74 -0.34
C TYR A 100 -0.26 -3.78 0.50
N TRP A 101 -0.77 -2.61 0.82
CA TRP A 101 -0.06 -1.60 1.59
C TRP A 101 0.39 -2.16 2.95
N VAL A 102 1.67 -2.43 3.09
CA VAL A 102 2.31 -2.87 4.34
C VAL A 102 2.97 -1.67 5.02
N LEU A 103 2.97 -1.64 6.34
CA LEU A 103 3.60 -0.58 7.13
C LEU A 103 5.05 -0.32 6.69
N GLY A 104 5.28 0.82 6.05
CA GLY A 104 6.59 1.26 5.61
C GLY A 104 7.08 0.70 4.28
N MET A 105 6.26 -0.12 3.59
CA MET A 105 6.55 -0.64 2.26
C MET A 105 5.52 -0.07 1.29
N GLU A 106 5.97 0.68 0.32
CA GLU A 106 5.14 1.32 -0.70
C GLU A 106 5.01 0.37 -1.90
N CYS A 107 3.81 0.32 -2.52
CA CYS A 107 3.57 -0.52 -3.68
C CYS A 107 4.14 0.14 -4.94
N SER A 108 5.15 -0.43 -5.54
CA SER A 108 5.70 0.06 -6.82
C SER A 108 4.84 -0.37 -8.01
N LEU A 109 4.95 0.35 -9.13
CA LEU A 109 4.28 -0.03 -10.38
C LEU A 109 4.65 -1.46 -10.81
N LEU A 110 5.89 -1.88 -10.54
CA LEU A 110 6.35 -3.25 -10.81
C LEU A 110 5.56 -4.28 -10.00
N GLU A 111 5.33 -4.01 -8.72
CA GLU A 111 4.54 -4.88 -7.84
C GLU A 111 3.07 -4.91 -8.25
N VAL A 112 2.51 -3.80 -8.72
CA VAL A 112 1.14 -3.77 -9.25
C VAL A 112 0.96 -4.77 -10.40
N HIS A 113 1.93 -4.88 -11.33
CA HIS A 113 1.85 -5.89 -12.40
C HIS A 113 1.76 -7.32 -11.87
N LYS A 114 2.53 -7.63 -10.84
CA LYS A 114 2.57 -8.95 -10.21
C LYS A 114 1.31 -9.23 -9.39
N LEU A 115 0.84 -8.25 -8.64
CA LEU A 115 -0.43 -8.33 -7.91
C LEU A 115 -1.60 -8.63 -8.85
N MET A 116 -1.66 -7.93 -10.00
CA MET A 116 -2.71 -8.15 -10.99
C MET A 116 -2.61 -9.52 -11.65
N TRP A 117 -1.39 -10.05 -11.80
CA TRP A 117 -1.20 -11.40 -12.30
C TRP A 117 -1.73 -12.46 -11.33
N PHE A 118 -1.40 -12.36 -10.03
CA PHE A 118 -1.93 -13.25 -9.00
C PHE A 118 -3.45 -13.15 -8.91
N LEU A 119 -3.99 -11.93 -8.95
CA LEU A 119 -5.43 -11.70 -8.93
C LEU A 119 -6.12 -12.38 -10.11
N GLN A 120 -5.60 -12.24 -11.33
CA GLN A 120 -6.16 -12.87 -12.51
C GLN A 120 -6.12 -14.39 -12.40
N ARG A 121 -5.02 -15.00 -11.94
CA ARG A 121 -4.90 -16.42 -11.69
C ARG A 121 -5.91 -16.92 -10.63
N ALA A 122 -6.10 -16.16 -9.56
CA ALA A 122 -7.09 -16.49 -8.55
C ALA A 122 -8.53 -16.45 -9.11
N ILE A 123 -8.88 -15.41 -9.90
CA ILE A 123 -10.18 -15.32 -10.57
C ILE A 123 -10.44 -16.55 -11.46
N GLU A 124 -9.45 -16.97 -12.25
CA GLU A 124 -9.54 -18.13 -13.11
C GLU A 124 -9.74 -19.44 -12.32
N ARG A 125 -9.03 -19.62 -11.21
CA ARG A 125 -9.20 -20.78 -10.31
C ARG A 125 -10.60 -20.85 -9.70
N HIS A 126 -11.15 -19.71 -9.33
CA HIS A 126 -12.52 -19.60 -8.82
C HIS A 126 -13.58 -19.71 -9.93
N ARG A 127 -13.17 -19.85 -11.19
CA ARG A 127 -14.06 -19.95 -12.37
C ARG A 127 -15.03 -18.77 -12.50
N LEU A 128 -14.62 -17.59 -12.05
CA LEU A 128 -15.38 -16.36 -12.20
C LEU A 128 -15.08 -15.72 -13.56
N VAL A 129 -16.03 -14.92 -14.05
CA VAL A 129 -15.81 -14.11 -15.25
C VAL A 129 -14.73 -13.09 -14.93
N ASN A 130 -13.64 -13.11 -15.70
CA ASN A 130 -12.50 -12.23 -15.46
C ASN A 130 -12.75 -10.82 -16.02
N PRO A 131 -12.97 -9.79 -15.16
CA PRO A 131 -13.22 -8.43 -15.64
C PRO A 131 -11.93 -7.70 -16.04
N LEU A 132 -10.75 -8.22 -15.66
CA LEU A 132 -9.47 -7.57 -15.88
C LEU A 132 -9.00 -7.68 -17.33
N GLN A 133 -9.18 -8.86 -17.94
CA GLN A 133 -8.79 -9.19 -19.32
C GLN A 133 -7.36 -8.74 -19.65
N LEU A 134 -6.42 -8.94 -18.68
CA LEU A 134 -5.03 -8.57 -18.85
C LEU A 134 -4.28 -9.60 -19.67
N SER A 135 -3.46 -9.10 -20.62
CA SER A 135 -2.62 -9.94 -21.47
C SER A 135 -1.19 -9.93 -20.94
N PHE A 136 -0.86 -10.95 -20.14
CA PHE A 136 0.47 -11.06 -19.57
C PHE A 136 1.47 -11.69 -20.53
N MET A 137 2.68 -11.12 -20.54
CA MET A 137 3.82 -11.64 -21.31
C MET A 137 5.08 -11.61 -20.45
N PRO A 138 6.08 -12.47 -20.76
CA PRO A 138 7.39 -12.37 -20.13
C PRO A 138 8.05 -11.03 -20.44
N HIS A 139 8.67 -10.44 -19.42
CA HIS A 139 9.39 -9.18 -19.52
C HIS A 139 10.66 -9.25 -18.65
N TYR A 140 11.56 -8.26 -18.79
CA TYR A 140 12.83 -8.21 -18.05
C TYR A 140 12.65 -8.32 -16.52
N TYR A 141 11.57 -7.79 -15.99
CA TYR A 141 11.21 -7.83 -14.56
C TYR A 141 10.09 -8.85 -14.22
N GLY A 142 10.00 -9.95 -14.97
CA GLY A 142 8.98 -10.98 -14.78
C GLY A 142 7.71 -10.75 -15.60
N THR A 143 6.55 -11.10 -15.05
CA THR A 143 5.27 -10.97 -15.73
C THR A 143 4.86 -9.50 -15.92
N TYR A 144 4.48 -9.14 -17.14
CA TYR A 144 4.11 -7.78 -17.53
C TYR A 144 2.85 -7.77 -18.41
N ALA A 145 1.92 -6.86 -18.14
CA ALA A 145 0.72 -6.68 -18.95
C ALA A 145 0.67 -5.25 -19.52
N PRO A 146 0.94 -5.05 -20.82
CA PRO A 146 0.91 -3.71 -21.43
C PRO A 146 -0.43 -2.99 -21.29
N ASN A 147 -1.53 -3.74 -21.35
CA ASN A 147 -2.87 -3.19 -21.27
C ASN A 147 -3.31 -2.80 -19.84
N LEU A 148 -2.55 -3.16 -18.80
CA LEU A 148 -2.76 -2.67 -17.43
C LEU A 148 -2.66 -1.14 -17.36
N ARG A 149 -1.83 -0.54 -18.22
CA ARG A 149 -1.68 0.92 -18.32
C ARG A 149 -3.02 1.64 -18.55
N HIS A 150 -3.92 1.04 -19.31
CA HIS A 150 -5.24 1.63 -19.57
C HIS A 150 -6.08 1.69 -18.30
N LEU A 151 -6.07 0.63 -17.48
CA LEU A 151 -6.77 0.62 -16.19
C LEU A 151 -6.19 1.67 -15.23
N LEU A 152 -4.87 1.75 -15.14
CA LEU A 152 -4.17 2.72 -14.28
C LEU A 152 -4.51 4.16 -14.67
N ASN A 153 -4.49 4.48 -15.98
CA ASN A 153 -4.79 5.82 -16.47
C ASN A 153 -6.19 6.32 -16.09
N HIS A 154 -7.16 5.41 -16.03
CA HIS A 154 -8.52 5.75 -15.62
C HIS A 154 -8.69 5.97 -14.11
N LEU A 155 -7.74 5.54 -13.31
CA LEU A 155 -7.74 5.69 -11.85
C LEU A 155 -6.81 6.81 -11.38
N ASP A 156 -5.97 7.34 -12.30
CA ASP A 156 -4.96 8.34 -12.02
C ASP A 156 -5.57 9.63 -11.44
N GLY A 157 -5.03 10.09 -10.31
CA GLY A 157 -5.46 11.30 -9.63
C GLY A 157 -6.84 11.20 -8.94
N SER A 158 -7.58 10.10 -9.10
CA SER A 158 -8.89 9.89 -8.47
C SER A 158 -8.87 8.77 -7.44
N TYR A 159 -8.79 7.53 -7.87
CA TYR A 159 -8.73 6.34 -7.02
C TYR A 159 -7.31 5.91 -6.67
N LEU A 160 -6.35 6.17 -7.56
CA LEU A 160 -4.93 5.90 -7.36
C LEU A 160 -4.12 7.18 -7.43
N LEU A 161 -3.10 7.26 -6.61
CA LEU A 161 -2.22 8.42 -6.48
C LEU A 161 -0.77 7.96 -6.65
N ALA A 162 0.07 8.86 -7.18
CA ALA A 162 1.51 8.70 -7.28
C ALA A 162 2.18 10.08 -7.20
N GLU A 163 3.50 10.16 -7.07
CA GLU A 163 4.22 11.44 -7.12
C GLU A 163 4.14 12.12 -8.49
N LYS A 164 3.90 11.32 -9.52
CA LYS A 164 3.75 11.76 -10.93
C LYS A 164 2.43 11.24 -11.46
N ARG A 165 2.07 11.62 -12.67
CA ARG A 165 0.98 10.97 -13.38
C ARG A 165 1.33 9.49 -13.62
N LEU A 166 0.36 8.59 -13.42
CA LEU A 166 0.59 7.16 -13.60
C LEU A 166 1.19 6.77 -14.96
N PRO A 167 0.82 7.43 -16.09
CA PRO A 167 1.47 7.18 -17.39
C PRO A 167 2.97 7.48 -17.43
N ASP A 168 3.44 8.37 -16.56
CA ASP A 168 4.83 8.84 -16.51
C ASP A 168 5.65 8.09 -15.44
N CYS A 169 5.02 7.20 -14.69
CA CYS A 169 5.67 6.39 -13.67
C CYS A 169 6.61 5.34 -14.28
N LYS A 170 7.78 5.22 -13.66
CA LYS A 170 8.76 4.16 -13.93
C LYS A 170 8.42 2.91 -13.12
N PRO A 171 9.02 1.75 -13.41
CA PRO A 171 8.70 0.49 -12.71
C PRO A 171 8.83 0.53 -11.18
N LEU A 172 9.75 1.33 -10.64
CA LEU A 172 9.98 1.45 -9.20
C LEU A 172 9.30 2.67 -8.57
N ASP A 173 8.60 3.49 -9.36
CA ASP A 173 7.83 4.60 -8.80
C ASP A 173 6.62 4.05 -8.03
N VAL A 174 6.34 4.69 -6.91
CA VAL A 174 5.34 4.26 -5.93
C VAL A 174 3.94 4.69 -6.33
N ILE A 175 2.99 3.79 -6.10
CA ILE A 175 1.55 4.01 -6.33
C ILE A 175 0.81 3.63 -5.05
N TRP A 176 -0.18 4.43 -4.66
CA TRP A 176 -1.02 4.14 -3.48
C TRP A 176 -2.50 4.41 -3.75
N ALA A 177 -3.35 3.75 -2.98
CA ALA A 177 -4.78 3.92 -3.03
C ALA A 177 -5.20 5.24 -2.35
N ASN A 178 -6.07 6.00 -3.00
CA ASN A 178 -6.67 7.19 -2.40
C ASN A 178 -7.65 6.79 -1.29
N GLN A 179 -7.27 7.00 -0.04
CA GLN A 179 -8.02 6.59 1.13
C GLN A 179 -9.41 7.25 1.23
N THR A 180 -9.60 8.43 0.60
CA THR A 180 -10.92 9.09 0.56
C THR A 180 -11.94 8.30 -0.27
N LYS A 181 -11.48 7.39 -1.12
CA LYS A 181 -12.29 6.55 -2.00
C LYS A 181 -12.56 5.14 -1.43
N GLN A 182 -11.96 4.80 -0.31
CA GLN A 182 -12.05 3.46 0.27
C GLN A 182 -13.49 3.03 0.52
N ALA A 183 -14.28 3.85 1.19
CA ALA A 183 -15.67 3.51 1.52
C ALA A 183 -16.55 3.30 0.26
N GLU A 184 -16.34 4.11 -0.78
CA GLU A 184 -17.03 3.99 -2.06
C GLU A 184 -16.71 2.65 -2.75
N VAL A 185 -15.43 2.28 -2.78
CA VAL A 185 -14.99 1.02 -3.39
C VAL A 185 -15.44 -0.20 -2.59
N GLU A 186 -15.33 -0.16 -1.27
CA GLU A 186 -15.81 -1.23 -0.40
C GLU A 186 -17.30 -1.48 -0.56
N GLN A 187 -18.11 -0.42 -0.61
CA GLN A 187 -19.54 -0.52 -0.86
C GLN A 187 -19.83 -1.15 -2.23
N TYR A 188 -19.10 -0.72 -3.27
CA TYR A 188 -19.25 -1.27 -4.62
C TYR A 188 -18.92 -2.77 -4.67
N LEU A 189 -17.82 -3.19 -4.04
CA LEU A 189 -17.41 -4.59 -3.97
C LEU A 189 -18.43 -5.45 -3.23
N GLN A 190 -18.96 -4.97 -2.10
CA GLN A 190 -19.98 -5.69 -1.34
C GLN A 190 -21.29 -5.86 -2.09
N THR A 191 -21.74 -4.82 -2.82
CA THR A 191 -23.04 -4.83 -3.49
C THR A 191 -23.00 -5.49 -4.86
N SER A 192 -21.92 -5.35 -5.63
CA SER A 192 -21.85 -5.74 -7.03
C SER A 192 -20.87 -6.89 -7.29
N MET A 193 -20.02 -7.26 -6.30
CA MET A 193 -18.92 -8.20 -6.51
C MET A 193 -18.68 -9.12 -5.29
N SER A 194 -19.71 -9.46 -4.54
CA SER A 194 -19.58 -10.32 -3.35
C SER A 194 -18.91 -11.67 -3.65
N ASP A 195 -19.10 -12.21 -4.86
CA ASP A 195 -18.51 -13.47 -5.30
C ASP A 195 -16.98 -13.42 -5.45
N PHE A 196 -16.41 -12.20 -5.52
CA PHE A 196 -14.96 -12.00 -5.59
C PHE A 196 -14.26 -11.95 -4.20
N LEU A 197 -15.01 -11.97 -3.11
CA LEU A 197 -14.43 -11.98 -1.76
C LEU A 197 -13.45 -13.16 -1.53
N PRO A 198 -13.77 -14.41 -1.90
CA PRO A 198 -12.84 -15.52 -1.78
C PRO A 198 -11.55 -15.33 -2.57
N VAL A 199 -11.66 -14.72 -3.77
CA VAL A 199 -10.49 -14.39 -4.61
C VAL A 199 -9.54 -13.43 -3.91
N SER A 200 -10.08 -12.36 -3.31
CA SER A 200 -9.25 -11.39 -2.57
C SER A 200 -8.55 -12.02 -1.37
N ILE A 201 -9.25 -12.91 -0.65
CA ILE A 201 -8.67 -13.65 0.49
C ILE A 201 -7.54 -14.57 0.01
N GLU A 202 -7.73 -15.27 -1.11
CA GLU A 202 -6.71 -16.14 -1.68
C GLU A 202 -5.47 -15.35 -2.09
N VAL A 203 -5.62 -14.21 -2.76
CA VAL A 203 -4.48 -13.34 -3.12
C VAL A 203 -3.71 -12.93 -1.88
N ASP A 204 -4.40 -12.48 -0.81
CA ASP A 204 -3.74 -12.12 0.45
C ASP A 204 -2.93 -13.29 1.04
N GLN A 205 -3.49 -14.51 1.00
CA GLN A 205 -2.80 -15.69 1.51
C GLN A 205 -1.56 -16.05 0.70
N VAL A 206 -1.64 -15.93 -0.62
CA VAL A 206 -0.53 -16.25 -1.53
C VAL A 206 0.63 -15.26 -1.36
N ILE A 207 0.34 -13.98 -1.15
CA ILE A 207 1.37 -12.94 -1.04
C ILE A 207 1.88 -12.75 0.40
N ALA A 208 1.24 -13.37 1.39
CA ALA A 208 1.60 -13.22 2.80
C ALA A 208 3.05 -13.67 3.05
N GLY A 209 3.87 -12.79 3.61
CA GLY A 209 5.29 -13.01 3.89
C GLY A 209 6.24 -12.68 2.72
N PHE A 210 5.70 -12.24 1.57
CA PHE A 210 6.48 -11.82 0.41
C PHE A 210 6.29 -10.34 0.06
N GLU A 211 5.76 -9.55 0.99
CA GLU A 211 5.42 -8.13 0.81
C GLU A 211 6.70 -7.26 0.75
N SER A 212 7.48 -7.49 -0.30
CA SER A 212 8.64 -6.67 -0.67
C SER A 212 8.89 -6.82 -2.18
N PRO A 213 9.53 -5.84 -2.86
CA PRO A 213 9.82 -5.94 -4.29
C PRO A 213 10.58 -7.23 -4.65
N PHE A 214 11.59 -7.58 -3.86
CA PHE A 214 12.37 -8.82 -4.06
C PHE A 214 11.56 -10.07 -3.73
N GLY A 215 10.85 -10.10 -2.61
CA GLY A 215 9.98 -11.24 -2.22
C GLY A 215 8.93 -11.53 -3.27
N PHE A 216 8.32 -10.47 -3.81
CA PHE A 216 7.31 -10.57 -4.84
C PHE A 216 7.86 -11.04 -6.19
N GLU A 217 9.08 -10.62 -6.53
CA GLU A 217 9.77 -11.09 -7.73
C GLU A 217 10.07 -12.59 -7.63
N LEU A 218 10.58 -13.02 -6.50
CA LEU A 218 10.85 -14.45 -6.22
C LEU A 218 9.55 -15.26 -6.30
N LEU A 219 8.51 -14.84 -5.58
CA LEU A 219 7.22 -15.52 -5.56
C LEU A 219 6.63 -15.65 -6.96
N SER A 220 6.59 -14.55 -7.73
CA SER A 220 6.03 -14.55 -9.08
C SER A 220 6.82 -15.44 -10.04
N SER A 221 8.15 -15.47 -9.90
CA SER A 221 9.02 -16.31 -10.74
C SER A 221 8.81 -17.81 -10.47
N VAL A 222 8.74 -18.20 -9.20
CA VAL A 222 8.46 -19.60 -8.82
C VAL A 222 7.06 -20.01 -9.28
N TYR A 223 6.07 -19.17 -9.08
CA TYR A 223 4.70 -19.47 -9.46
C TYR A 223 4.53 -19.61 -10.97
N CYS A 224 5.20 -18.76 -11.79
CA CYS A 224 5.22 -18.90 -13.26
C CYS A 224 5.86 -20.17 -13.78
N MET A 225 6.73 -20.82 -12.98
CA MET A 225 7.35 -22.11 -13.39
C MET A 225 6.44 -23.30 -13.10
N ILE A 226 5.45 -23.15 -12.24
CA ILE A 226 4.56 -24.25 -11.80
C ILE A 226 3.25 -24.25 -12.61
N TYR A 227 2.83 -23.12 -13.12
CA TYR A 227 1.57 -22.88 -13.84
C TYR A 227 1.80 -22.24 -15.22
#